data_650e3cd0df189057f6812b04110ef128
#
_entry.id   650e3cd0df189057f6812b04110ef128
#
_cell.length_a   1.000
_cell.length_b   1.000
_cell.length_c   1.000
_cell.angle_alpha   90.00
_cell.angle_beta   90.00
_cell.angle_gamma   90.00
#
_symmetry.space_group_name_H-M   'P 1'
#
loop_
_entity.id
_entity.type
_entity.pdbx_description
1 polymer ?
#
loop_
_entity_poly.entity_id
_entity_poly.type
_entity_poly.pdbx_seq_one_letter_code
_entity_poly.pdbx_strand_id
1 'polypeptide(L)'
;MVQIMNRGTYSVLSLLFEEMDFVKTPKITEILKEKLEEIRYCSIIMDLNNLYYIDSTGLSSLINISRKISENNNEMVVVCNTTKILQLFDIAKISSFFKIFDSIESAEQYLASKTT
;
A
#
# COMPACT_ATOMS: atom_id res chain seq x y z
N MET A 1 -4.09 8.44 10.19
CA MET A 1 -3.81 7.33 11.11
C MET A 1 -3.54 6.05 10.34
N VAL A 2 -2.54 5.30 10.76
CA VAL A 2 -2.18 4.04 10.13
C VAL A 2 -2.19 2.94 11.18
N GLN A 3 -2.90 1.84 10.89
CA GLN A 3 -2.89 0.66 11.76
C GLN A 3 -1.95 -0.37 11.18
N ILE A 4 -1.14 -0.98 12.04
CA ILE A 4 -0.22 -2.05 11.65
C ILE A 4 -0.68 -3.34 12.30
N MET A 5 -0.75 -4.40 11.50
CA MET A 5 -1.00 -5.74 11.99
C MET A 5 0.16 -6.62 11.53
N ASN A 6 0.98 -7.05 12.49
CA ASN A 6 2.14 -7.90 12.20
C ASN A 6 1.69 -9.34 12.01
N ARG A 7 2.09 -9.95 10.87
CA ARG A 7 1.73 -11.34 10.53
C ARG A 7 2.96 -12.24 10.41
N GLY A 8 4.07 -11.84 11.02
CA GLY A 8 5.31 -12.61 10.96
C GLY A 8 6.18 -12.21 9.78
N THR A 9 6.01 -12.84 8.62
CA THR A 9 6.84 -12.56 7.44
C THR A 9 6.38 -11.34 6.66
N TYR A 10 5.21 -10.81 6.97
CA TYR A 10 4.68 -9.59 6.36
C TYR A 10 3.82 -8.85 7.39
N SER A 11 3.46 -7.63 7.07
CA SER A 11 2.56 -6.82 7.90
C SER A 11 1.44 -6.24 7.05
N VAL A 12 0.29 -5.99 7.68
CA VAL A 12 -0.83 -5.30 7.03
C VAL A 12 -0.85 -3.87 7.57
N LEU A 13 -0.75 -2.91 6.66
CA LEU A 13 -0.88 -1.49 6.99
C LEU A 13 -2.21 -0.98 6.46
N SER A 14 -3.10 -0.63 7.36
CA SER A 14 -4.39 -0.07 6.98
C SER A 14 -4.33 1.45 7.10
N LEU A 15 -4.55 2.14 5.98
CA LEU A 15 -4.60 3.59 5.94
C LEU A 15 -6.01 4.04 6.28
N LEU A 16 -6.14 4.73 7.40
CA LEU A 16 -7.42 5.23 7.86
C LEU A 16 -7.62 6.69 7.44
N PHE A 17 -7.19 6.99 6.21
CA PHE A 17 -7.35 8.29 5.57
C PHE A 17 -8.31 8.14 4.41
N GLU A 18 -9.17 9.13 4.22
CA GLU A 18 -10.14 9.12 3.13
C GLU A 18 -9.57 9.66 1.84
N GLU A 19 -8.54 10.51 1.94
CA GLU A 19 -7.97 11.20 0.78
C GLU A 19 -6.45 11.22 0.84
N MET A 20 -5.81 10.98 -0.31
CA MET A 20 -4.38 11.19 -0.49
C MET A 20 -4.18 12.20 -1.61
N ASP A 21 -4.44 13.46 -1.32
CA ASP A 21 -4.24 14.57 -2.25
C ASP A 21 -2.91 15.27 -1.97
N PHE A 22 -2.61 16.31 -2.77
CA PHE A 22 -1.31 16.99 -2.66
C PHE A 22 -1.14 17.72 -1.33
N VAL A 23 -2.23 18.03 -0.63
CA VAL A 23 -2.17 18.71 0.69
C VAL A 23 -1.88 17.69 1.79
N LYS A 24 -2.57 16.57 1.79
CA LYS A 24 -2.52 15.57 2.87
C LYS A 24 -1.41 14.54 2.71
N THR A 25 -1.03 14.22 1.48
CA THR A 25 -0.06 13.17 1.21
C THR A 25 1.30 13.37 1.86
N PRO A 26 1.88 14.60 1.91
CA PRO A 26 3.17 14.76 2.58
C PRO A 26 3.16 14.29 4.03
N LYS A 27 2.09 14.60 4.77
CA LYS A 27 1.97 14.17 6.17
C LYS A 27 1.73 12.67 6.27
N ILE A 28 0.89 12.13 5.39
CA ILE A 28 0.62 10.68 5.36
C ILE A 28 1.92 9.93 5.05
N THR A 29 2.70 10.40 4.08
CA THR A 29 3.98 9.79 3.71
C THR A 29 4.95 9.77 4.89
N GLU A 30 5.00 10.87 5.65
CA GLU A 30 5.85 10.95 6.83
C GLU A 30 5.47 9.90 7.86
N ILE A 31 4.17 9.75 8.13
CA ILE A 31 3.67 8.74 9.06
C ILE A 31 4.00 7.33 8.56
N LEU A 32 3.78 7.09 7.26
CA LEU A 32 4.08 5.79 6.67
C LEU A 32 5.56 5.44 6.75
N LYS A 33 6.44 6.40 6.50
CA LYS A 33 7.89 6.16 6.61
C LYS A 33 8.28 5.75 8.02
N GLU A 34 7.75 6.41 9.04
CA GLU A 34 8.03 6.06 10.42
C GLU A 34 7.59 4.62 10.72
N LYS A 35 6.39 4.26 10.29
CA LYS A 35 5.86 2.91 10.51
C LYS A 35 6.67 1.86 9.76
N LEU A 36 7.04 2.15 8.51
CA LEU A 36 7.81 1.22 7.70
C LEU A 36 9.20 0.99 8.27
N GLU A 37 9.83 2.03 8.82
CA GLU A 37 11.13 1.88 9.48
C GLU A 37 11.02 0.97 10.70
N GLU A 38 9.96 1.09 11.50
CA GLU A 38 9.73 0.22 12.66
C GLU A 38 9.68 -1.25 12.27
N ILE A 39 9.09 -1.57 11.12
CA ILE A 39 8.96 -2.94 10.62
C ILE A 39 10.01 -3.27 9.56
N ARG A 40 11.04 -2.42 9.44
CA ARG A 40 12.22 -2.63 8.58
C ARG A 40 11.87 -2.88 7.12
N TYR A 41 10.87 -2.15 6.60
CA TYR A 41 10.45 -2.27 5.21
C TYR A 41 10.23 -3.72 4.79
N CYS A 42 9.62 -4.52 5.66
CA CYS A 42 9.25 -5.90 5.32
C CYS A 42 8.16 -5.90 4.22
N SER A 43 7.84 -7.07 3.71
CA SER A 43 6.71 -7.18 2.77
C SER A 43 5.44 -6.70 3.45
N ILE A 44 4.62 -5.94 2.73
CA ILE A 44 3.41 -5.37 3.31
C ILE A 44 2.20 -5.52 2.39
N ILE A 45 1.05 -5.58 3.03
CA ILE A 45 -0.24 -5.41 2.38
C ILE A 45 -0.69 -4.01 2.76
N MET A 46 -0.80 -3.13 1.76
CA MET A 46 -1.28 -1.77 1.97
C MET A 46 -2.79 -1.76 1.76
N ASP A 47 -3.56 -1.67 2.85
CA ASP A 47 -5.01 -1.68 2.80
C ASP A 47 -5.52 -0.25 2.59
N LEU A 48 -6.11 0.00 1.41
CA LEU A 48 -6.62 1.30 1.00
C LEU A 48 -8.15 1.34 0.97
N ASN A 49 -8.83 0.43 1.66
CA ASN A 49 -10.29 0.35 1.56
C ASN A 49 -11.02 1.57 2.13
N ASN A 50 -10.38 2.36 2.98
CA ASN A 50 -10.97 3.61 3.46
C ASN A 50 -10.74 4.79 2.52
N LEU A 51 -9.87 4.63 1.54
CA LEU A 51 -9.51 5.70 0.62
C LEU A 51 -10.59 5.83 -0.46
N TYR A 52 -11.07 7.03 -0.70
CA TYR A 52 -11.99 7.27 -1.80
C TYR A 52 -11.49 8.33 -2.78
N TYR A 53 -10.39 9.00 -2.48
CA TYR A 53 -9.77 9.94 -3.40
C TYR A 53 -8.26 9.87 -3.32
N ILE A 54 -7.61 9.90 -4.48
CA ILE A 54 -6.16 9.94 -4.59
C ILE A 54 -5.81 10.74 -5.85
N ASP A 55 -4.81 11.59 -5.75
CA ASP A 55 -4.29 12.32 -6.91
C ASP A 55 -2.88 11.81 -7.26
N SER A 56 -2.22 12.48 -8.20
CA SER A 56 -0.90 12.07 -8.66
C SER A 56 0.16 12.12 -7.55
N THR A 57 0.01 13.01 -6.58
CA THR A 57 0.91 13.09 -5.44
C THR A 57 0.79 11.83 -4.57
N GLY A 58 -0.45 11.41 -4.31
CA GLY A 58 -0.71 10.18 -3.55
C GLY A 58 -0.21 8.96 -4.28
N LEU A 59 -0.47 8.86 -5.59
CA LEU A 59 0.01 7.75 -6.41
C LEU A 59 1.53 7.67 -6.40
N SER A 60 2.21 8.80 -6.54
CA SER A 60 3.68 8.85 -6.51
C SER A 60 4.23 8.38 -5.17
N SER A 61 3.56 8.74 -4.07
CA SER A 61 3.97 8.29 -2.74
C SER A 61 3.90 6.77 -2.62
N LEU A 62 2.80 6.16 -3.08
CA LEU A 62 2.64 4.71 -3.05
C LEU A 62 3.69 4.01 -3.91
N ILE A 63 3.96 4.55 -5.09
CA ILE A 63 4.97 4.00 -5.99
C ILE A 63 6.35 4.04 -5.34
N ASN A 64 6.71 5.16 -4.71
CA ASN A 64 8.01 5.31 -4.06
C ASN A 64 8.17 4.36 -2.89
N ILE A 65 7.11 4.14 -2.11
CA ILE A 65 7.14 3.18 -1.01
C ILE A 65 7.31 1.77 -1.54
N SER A 66 6.59 1.41 -2.59
CA SER A 66 6.71 0.10 -3.23
C SER A 66 8.14 -0.15 -3.71
N ARG A 67 8.75 0.85 -4.33
CA ARG A 67 10.12 0.75 -4.82
C ARG A 67 11.10 0.52 -3.67
N LYS A 68 10.94 1.23 -2.57
CA LYS A 68 11.85 1.07 -1.43
C LYS A 68 11.72 -0.32 -0.79
N ILE A 69 10.51 -0.84 -0.71
CA ILE A 69 10.29 -2.20 -0.21
C ILE A 69 10.94 -3.22 -1.14
N SER A 70 10.83 -3.02 -2.46
CA SER A 70 11.48 -3.89 -3.45
C SER A 70 13.00 -3.87 -3.33
N GLU A 71 13.58 -2.73 -3.01
CA GLU A 71 15.03 -2.61 -2.82
C GLU A 71 15.53 -3.45 -1.65
N ASN A 72 14.64 -3.79 -0.72
CA ASN A 72 14.95 -4.66 0.41
C ASN A 72 14.58 -6.12 0.14
N ASN A 73 14.35 -6.49 -1.12
CA ASN A 73 13.97 -7.83 -1.54
C ASN A 73 12.62 -8.27 -0.96
N ASN A 74 11.75 -7.31 -0.68
CA ASN A 74 10.40 -7.55 -0.19
C ASN A 74 9.40 -7.02 -1.22
N GLU A 75 8.13 -7.18 -0.94
CA GLU A 75 7.09 -6.79 -1.88
C GLU A 75 5.96 -6.05 -1.18
N MET A 76 5.47 -4.97 -1.80
CA MET A 76 4.25 -4.31 -1.40
C MET A 76 3.13 -4.74 -2.34
N VAL A 77 2.03 -5.20 -1.77
CA VAL A 77 0.78 -5.38 -2.52
C VAL A 77 -0.28 -4.48 -1.93
N VAL A 78 -1.30 -4.18 -2.70
CA VAL A 78 -2.35 -3.23 -2.32
C VAL A 78 -3.70 -3.94 -2.31
N VAL A 79 -4.51 -3.62 -1.32
CA VAL A 79 -5.90 -4.07 -1.25
C VAL A 79 -6.79 -2.85 -1.45
N CYS A 80 -7.66 -2.92 -2.44
CA CYS A 80 -8.60 -1.84 -2.74
C CYS A 80 -9.76 -2.42 -3.53
N ASN A 81 -11.00 -2.12 -3.11
CA ASN A 81 -12.18 -2.50 -3.88
C ASN A 81 -13.11 -1.31 -4.13
N THR A 82 -12.61 -0.09 -3.97
CA THR A 82 -13.34 1.13 -4.29
C THR A 82 -13.25 1.35 -5.81
N THR A 83 -14.38 1.27 -6.49
CA THR A 83 -14.42 1.37 -7.95
C THR A 83 -13.72 2.60 -8.48
N LYS A 84 -13.96 3.75 -7.87
CA LYS A 84 -13.33 5.01 -8.31
C LYS A 84 -11.81 4.97 -8.23
N ILE A 85 -11.27 4.43 -7.14
CA ILE A 85 -9.82 4.31 -6.97
C ILE A 85 -9.24 3.32 -7.98
N LEU A 86 -9.91 2.19 -8.18
CA LEU A 86 -9.47 1.19 -9.15
C LEU A 86 -9.43 1.76 -10.57
N GLN A 87 -10.40 2.60 -10.93
CA GLN A 87 -10.40 3.28 -12.23
C GLN A 87 -9.20 4.21 -12.38
N LEU A 88 -8.87 4.96 -11.33
CA LEU A 88 -7.70 5.84 -11.35
C LEU A 88 -6.40 5.03 -11.46
N PHE A 89 -6.32 3.92 -10.76
CA PHE A 89 -5.17 3.02 -10.86
C PHE A 89 -5.01 2.46 -12.27
N ASP A 90 -6.11 2.11 -12.91
CA ASP A 90 -6.09 1.60 -14.28
C ASP A 90 -5.59 2.66 -15.26
N ILE A 91 -6.12 3.87 -15.16
CA ILE A 91 -5.70 5.00 -16.00
C ILE A 91 -4.21 5.29 -15.83
N ALA A 92 -3.71 5.25 -14.60
CA ALA A 92 -2.32 5.52 -14.28
C ALA A 92 -1.40 4.31 -14.49
N LYS A 93 -1.96 3.16 -14.88
CA LYS A 93 -1.22 1.91 -15.12
C LYS A 93 -0.41 1.48 -13.90
N ILE A 94 -1.02 1.60 -12.74
CA ILE A 94 -0.38 1.33 -11.45
C ILE A 94 0.02 -0.14 -11.31
N SER A 95 -0.65 -1.05 -12.02
CA SER A 95 -0.34 -2.48 -11.96
C SER A 95 1.08 -2.81 -12.42
N SER A 96 1.77 -1.86 -13.08
CA SER A 96 3.18 -2.02 -13.42
C SER A 96 4.09 -1.89 -12.19
N PHE A 97 3.60 -1.33 -11.10
CA PHE A 97 4.41 -1.04 -9.90
C PHE A 97 4.12 -1.97 -8.74
N PHE A 98 2.87 -2.37 -8.57
CA PHE A 98 2.48 -3.30 -7.51
C PHE A 98 1.19 -4.01 -7.89
N LYS A 99 0.96 -5.17 -7.26
CA LYS A 99 -0.25 -5.95 -7.48
C LYS A 99 -1.39 -5.43 -6.61
N ILE A 100 -2.60 -5.52 -7.14
CA ILE A 100 -3.80 -5.05 -6.46
C ILE A 100 -4.75 -6.23 -6.26
N PHE A 101 -5.25 -6.37 -5.04
CA PHE A 101 -6.20 -7.42 -4.67
C PHE A 101 -7.47 -6.76 -4.16
N ASP A 102 -8.58 -7.48 -4.27
CA ASP A 102 -9.88 -6.97 -3.81
C ASP A 102 -10.15 -7.26 -2.33
N SER A 103 -9.32 -8.10 -1.71
CA SER A 103 -9.48 -8.44 -0.29
C SER A 103 -8.14 -8.70 0.37
N ILE A 104 -8.10 -8.51 1.68
CA ILE A 104 -6.90 -8.82 2.47
C ILE A 104 -6.58 -10.32 2.37
N GLU A 105 -7.61 -11.17 2.39
CA GLU A 105 -7.43 -12.61 2.29
C GLU A 105 -6.70 -13.01 1.01
N SER A 106 -7.09 -12.47 -0.14
CA SER A 106 -6.44 -12.76 -1.41
C SER A 106 -4.99 -12.32 -1.40
N ALA A 107 -4.73 -11.13 -0.84
CA ALA A 107 -3.37 -10.61 -0.74
C ALA A 107 -2.51 -11.48 0.18
N GLU A 108 -3.07 -11.94 1.29
CA GLU A 108 -2.37 -12.81 2.23
C GLU A 108 -2.02 -14.14 1.58
N GLN A 109 -2.94 -14.72 0.83
CA GLN A 109 -2.70 -15.97 0.11
C GLN A 109 -1.56 -15.81 -0.89
N TYR A 110 -1.52 -14.70 -1.59
CA TYR A 110 -0.45 -14.42 -2.54
C TYR A 110 0.91 -14.34 -1.84
N LEU A 111 1.01 -13.58 -0.76
CA LEU A 111 2.29 -13.43 -0.05
C LEU A 111 2.72 -14.74 0.61
N ALA A 112 1.78 -15.51 1.16
CA ALA A 112 2.08 -16.80 1.78
C ALA A 112 2.66 -17.79 0.75
N SER A 113 2.15 -17.77 -0.49
CA SER A 113 2.63 -18.68 -1.53
C SER A 113 4.06 -18.38 -1.95
N LYS A 114 4.55 -17.17 -1.69
CA LYS A 114 5.91 -16.77 -2.06
C LYS A 114 6.96 -17.16 -1.02
N THR A 115 6.55 -17.53 0.19
CA THR A 115 7.47 -17.89 1.26
C THR A 115 7.76 -19.40 1.30
N THR A 116 7.13 -20.15 0.43
CA THR A 116 7.38 -21.58 0.26
C THR A 116 8.27 -21.87 -0.97
#